data_fc2a1f4f5a581fe978881347b2d3fa29
#
_entry.id   fc2a1f4f5a581fe978881347b2d3fa29
#
_cell.length_a   1.000
_cell.length_b   1.000
_cell.length_c   1.000
_cell.angle_alpha   90.00
_cell.angle_beta   90.00
_cell.angle_gamma   90.00
#
_symmetry.space_group_name_H-M   'P 1'
#
loop_
_entity.id
_entity.type
_entity.pdbx_description
1 polymer ?
#
loop_
_entity_poly.entity_id
_entity_poly.type
_entity_poly.pdbx_seq_one_letter_code
_entity_poly.pdbx_strand_id
1 'polypeptide(L)'
;MKNLFRLLFCTFLMTCGSDEDSGNDNVINLPASISTNVSSLSFENTMVTQVSDSQVLIISAENTSSELNISSPNGYEISTDNNSFSEDISFVPEISNEIYVRFRPSDATNYYSTLVISSNDIGNNINVNLFGVGTPMIHNYQAFQNQALGYGGGFSQSASQVFNLHDDLSNIQEIKMYLQIDCPSTGCDDWDRFANVKVKDQSTGNWYEIARYITPYWVGTQQLQRGLEFDVTDFKMLLKDSAELRIYIENWTAKADIVSIDFDYIVGTPDYANYAISEVLNLHSNSISGVPYGVAHNVDLEKSILIPNDSESIEFRTIISGWGHATPYDSDGRPCAEWCYRTHDIKINGGNTYQHNLGPIGCAANPVSNQSPGNWMPDRAGWCPGMAVPVRMNTLDTSFSGSTISFEYDLEDWTSDGAGGNAFYAISTYIVIKSNSEITPAIITD
;
A
#
# COMPACT_ATOMS: atom_id res chain seq x y z
N MET A 1 60.63 -34.23 15.69
CA MET A 1 60.86 -35.69 15.86
C MET A 1 60.35 -36.36 14.61
N LYS A 2 61.28 -37.04 13.93
CA LYS A 2 61.11 -37.77 12.70
C LYS A 2 60.29 -39.06 12.98
N ASN A 3 59.32 -39.40 12.12
CA ASN A 3 59.01 -40.79 11.89
C ASN A 3 58.62 -41.02 10.41
N LEU A 4 59.50 -41.76 9.86
CA LEU A 4 59.61 -42.41 8.57
C LEU A 4 58.63 -43.59 8.55
N PHE A 5 57.79 -43.74 7.52
CA PHE A 5 57.11 -45.01 7.25
C PHE A 5 57.43 -45.48 5.85
N ARG A 6 57.85 -46.74 5.82
CA ARG A 6 58.50 -47.48 4.73
C ARG A 6 57.51 -47.87 3.62
N LEU A 7 57.99 -47.71 2.41
CA LEU A 7 57.48 -48.32 1.19
C LEU A 7 57.67 -49.86 1.23
N LEU A 8 56.61 -50.60 0.94
CA LEU A 8 56.72 -52.05 0.67
C LEU A 8 56.39 -52.31 -0.78
N PHE A 9 57.42 -52.64 -1.54
CA PHE A 9 57.38 -53.10 -2.94
C PHE A 9 56.99 -54.58 -2.95
N CYS A 10 55.90 -54.94 -3.60
CA CYS A 10 55.59 -56.33 -3.93
C CYS A 10 55.60 -56.51 -5.43
N THR A 11 56.68 -57.04 -5.97
CA THR A 11 56.78 -57.50 -7.34
C THR A 11 56.10 -58.85 -7.54
N PHE A 12 55.14 -58.92 -8.45
CA PHE A 12 54.63 -60.19 -8.95
C PHE A 12 54.98 -60.34 -10.45
N LEU A 13 55.55 -61.46 -10.77
CA LEU A 13 56.05 -61.87 -12.09
C LEU A 13 54.90 -62.18 -13.06
N MET A 14 55.07 -61.76 -14.31
CA MET A 14 54.23 -62.11 -15.46
C MET A 14 54.27 -63.62 -15.74
N THR A 15 53.08 -64.15 -16.03
CA THR A 15 52.97 -65.31 -16.98
C THR A 15 52.08 -64.89 -18.13
N CYS A 16 52.63 -64.94 -19.31
CA CYS A 16 51.94 -64.76 -20.59
C CYS A 16 51.08 -66.00 -20.86
N GLY A 17 49.77 -65.82 -20.97
CA GLY A 17 48.81 -66.75 -21.50
C GLY A 17 47.99 -66.02 -22.56
N SER A 18 48.19 -66.38 -23.81
CA SER A 18 47.42 -65.94 -24.97
C SER A 18 46.09 -66.68 -25.00
N ASP A 19 44.98 -66.08 -24.67
CA ASP A 19 43.65 -66.52 -25.06
C ASP A 19 42.96 -65.36 -25.75
N GLU A 20 42.62 -65.58 -27.02
CA GLU A 20 41.75 -64.73 -27.81
C GLU A 20 40.33 -64.88 -27.22
N ASP A 21 39.94 -63.95 -26.36
CA ASP A 21 38.56 -63.86 -25.92
C ASP A 21 37.92 -62.65 -26.60
N SER A 22 36.92 -62.95 -27.43
CA SER A 22 36.09 -61.97 -28.09
C SER A 22 35.41 -61.12 -27.02
N GLY A 23 36.01 -59.97 -26.72
CA GLY A 23 35.47 -58.99 -25.73
C GLY A 23 34.10 -58.50 -26.17
N ASN A 24 33.13 -59.04 -25.50
CA ASN A 24 31.85 -58.37 -25.41
C ASN A 24 32.02 -57.16 -24.43
N ASP A 25 32.41 -56.01 -24.96
CA ASP A 25 32.45 -54.77 -24.21
C ASP A 25 31.04 -54.48 -23.72
N ASN A 26 30.69 -55.03 -22.55
CA ASN A 26 29.58 -54.56 -21.77
C ASN A 26 29.89 -53.11 -21.40
N VAL A 27 29.52 -52.16 -22.25
CA VAL A 27 29.44 -50.76 -21.86
C VAL A 27 28.50 -50.68 -20.67
N ILE A 28 29.02 -50.56 -19.48
CA ILE A 28 28.24 -50.33 -18.28
C ILE A 28 27.65 -48.92 -18.45
N ASN A 29 26.42 -48.87 -18.89
CA ASN A 29 25.69 -47.62 -19.05
C ASN A 29 25.33 -47.15 -17.63
N LEU A 30 26.19 -46.35 -17.02
CA LEU A 30 25.94 -45.76 -15.72
C LEU A 30 24.77 -44.80 -15.82
N PRO A 31 23.83 -44.79 -14.82
CA PRO A 31 22.72 -43.89 -14.86
C PRO A 31 23.20 -42.43 -14.84
N ALA A 32 22.47 -41.57 -15.55
CA ALA A 32 22.71 -40.13 -15.50
C ALA A 32 22.46 -39.61 -14.07
N SER A 33 23.31 -38.72 -13.60
CA SER A 33 23.17 -38.08 -12.32
C SER A 33 23.46 -36.58 -12.40
N ILE A 34 22.63 -35.79 -11.72
CA ILE A 34 22.81 -34.36 -11.58
C ILE A 34 22.72 -34.04 -10.06
N SER A 35 23.66 -33.22 -9.59
CA SER A 35 23.69 -32.77 -8.19
C SER A 35 24.19 -31.33 -8.10
N THR A 36 23.93 -30.69 -7.00
CA THR A 36 24.37 -29.32 -6.69
C THR A 36 25.27 -29.30 -5.46
N ASN A 37 26.23 -28.38 -5.42
CA ASN A 37 27.13 -28.20 -4.26
C ASN A 37 26.40 -27.71 -3.02
N VAL A 38 25.24 -27.04 -3.18
CA VAL A 38 24.39 -26.53 -2.09
C VAL A 38 22.91 -26.78 -2.40
N SER A 39 22.09 -26.90 -1.36
CA SER A 39 20.63 -27.02 -1.49
C SER A 39 19.89 -25.69 -1.29
N SER A 40 20.61 -24.64 -0.91
CA SER A 40 20.05 -23.29 -0.76
C SER A 40 21.08 -22.19 -0.94
N LEU A 41 20.61 -21.02 -1.38
CA LEU A 41 21.37 -19.77 -1.43
C LEU A 41 20.59 -18.68 -0.67
N SER A 42 21.31 -17.85 0.10
CA SER A 42 20.74 -16.72 0.84
C SER A 42 21.45 -15.45 0.43
N PHE A 43 20.67 -14.43 0.07
CA PHE A 43 21.19 -13.16 -0.40
C PHE A 43 21.04 -12.09 0.67
N GLU A 44 21.92 -11.10 0.66
CA GLU A 44 21.81 -9.93 1.51
C GLU A 44 20.55 -9.11 1.17
N ASN A 45 20.10 -8.32 2.14
CA ASN A 45 18.99 -7.39 1.92
C ASN A 45 19.33 -6.45 0.76
N THR A 46 18.50 -6.47 -0.27
CA THR A 46 18.73 -5.72 -1.50
C THR A 46 17.59 -4.74 -1.71
N MET A 47 17.93 -3.49 -2.02
CA MET A 47 16.92 -2.45 -2.30
C MET A 47 16.17 -2.79 -3.60
N VAL A 48 14.88 -2.56 -3.62
CA VAL A 48 14.02 -2.68 -4.82
C VAL A 48 14.69 -1.95 -6.00
N THR A 49 14.67 -2.56 -7.18
CA THR A 49 15.35 -2.15 -8.42
C THR A 49 16.87 -2.29 -8.44
N GLN A 50 17.52 -2.60 -7.33
CA GLN A 50 18.94 -2.94 -7.28
C GLN A 50 19.15 -4.43 -7.43
N VAL A 51 20.40 -4.85 -7.62
CA VAL A 51 20.78 -6.27 -7.69
C VAL A 51 21.81 -6.58 -6.61
N SER A 52 21.73 -7.78 -6.03
CA SER A 52 22.75 -8.28 -5.09
C SER A 52 24.04 -8.68 -5.83
N ASP A 53 25.11 -8.89 -5.07
CA ASP A 53 26.23 -9.66 -5.56
C ASP A 53 25.75 -11.08 -5.97
N SER A 54 26.36 -11.62 -7.04
CA SER A 54 26.06 -12.98 -7.49
C SER A 54 26.69 -14.03 -6.58
N GLN A 55 25.99 -15.13 -6.38
CA GLN A 55 26.50 -16.34 -5.72
C GLN A 55 26.69 -17.47 -6.74
N VAL A 56 27.68 -18.33 -6.54
CA VAL A 56 27.99 -19.44 -7.46
C VAL A 56 27.31 -20.72 -7.00
N LEU A 57 26.46 -21.27 -7.87
CA LEU A 57 25.90 -22.60 -7.77
C LEU A 57 26.69 -23.54 -8.70
N ILE A 58 27.35 -24.57 -8.16
CA ILE A 58 28.04 -25.56 -8.95
C ILE A 58 27.11 -26.74 -9.19
N ILE A 59 26.91 -27.10 -10.47
CA ILE A 59 26.10 -28.24 -10.89
C ILE A 59 27.05 -29.29 -11.45
N SER A 60 27.10 -30.45 -10.80
CA SER A 60 27.81 -31.65 -11.31
C SER A 60 26.85 -32.51 -12.12
N ALA A 61 27.22 -32.84 -13.34
CA ALA A 61 26.42 -33.64 -14.25
C ALA A 61 27.28 -34.80 -14.81
N GLU A 62 26.90 -36.03 -14.51
CA GLU A 62 27.61 -37.23 -14.93
C GLU A 62 26.70 -38.11 -15.78
N ASN A 63 27.26 -38.68 -16.85
CA ASN A 63 26.56 -39.56 -17.80
C ASN A 63 25.29 -38.89 -18.41
N THR A 64 25.30 -37.57 -18.54
CA THR A 64 24.23 -36.79 -19.15
C THR A 64 24.59 -36.45 -20.60
N SER A 65 23.58 -36.48 -21.48
CA SER A 65 23.72 -36.13 -22.90
C SER A 65 22.69 -35.08 -23.34
N SER A 66 21.62 -34.92 -22.57
CA SER A 66 20.58 -33.93 -22.82
C SER A 66 20.93 -32.58 -22.18
N GLU A 67 20.35 -31.50 -22.70
CA GLU A 67 20.50 -30.17 -22.12
C GLU A 67 20.00 -30.11 -20.66
N LEU A 68 20.68 -29.29 -19.87
CA LEU A 68 20.15 -28.77 -18.61
C LEU A 68 19.29 -27.54 -18.89
N ASN A 69 18.11 -27.54 -18.35
CA ASN A 69 17.24 -26.38 -18.32
C ASN A 69 17.15 -25.88 -16.88
N ILE A 70 17.49 -24.64 -16.65
CA ILE A 70 17.47 -24.00 -15.32
C ILE A 70 16.51 -22.82 -15.39
N SER A 71 15.52 -22.81 -14.48
CA SER A 71 14.54 -21.76 -14.36
C SER A 71 14.64 -21.11 -12.99
N SER A 72 14.85 -19.81 -12.95
CA SER A 72 14.84 -19.02 -11.71
C SER A 72 13.42 -18.49 -11.44
N PRO A 73 13.03 -18.42 -10.17
CA PRO A 73 11.76 -17.81 -9.80
C PRO A 73 11.84 -16.28 -9.86
N ASN A 74 10.65 -15.63 -9.84
CA ASN A 74 10.55 -14.18 -9.75
C ASN A 74 11.44 -13.60 -8.63
N GLY A 75 12.10 -12.50 -8.92
CA GLY A 75 13.04 -11.84 -8.03
C GLY A 75 14.47 -12.38 -8.09
N TYR A 76 14.76 -13.38 -8.94
CA TYR A 76 16.11 -13.93 -9.12
C TYR A 76 16.44 -14.06 -10.60
N GLU A 77 17.73 -13.89 -10.91
CA GLU A 77 18.27 -14.02 -12.26
C GLU A 77 19.49 -14.93 -12.24
N ILE A 78 19.71 -15.65 -13.32
CA ILE A 78 20.80 -16.63 -13.49
C ILE A 78 21.65 -16.34 -14.71
N SER A 79 22.92 -16.74 -14.65
CA SER A 79 23.90 -16.54 -15.72
C SER A 79 24.92 -17.66 -15.74
N THR A 80 25.48 -17.98 -16.94
CA THR A 80 26.63 -18.89 -17.12
C THR A 80 27.97 -18.14 -17.19
N ASP A 81 27.93 -16.81 -17.36
CA ASP A 81 29.16 -15.99 -17.60
C ASP A 81 29.32 -14.85 -16.57
N ASN A 82 28.42 -14.75 -15.59
CA ASN A 82 28.34 -13.67 -14.59
C ASN A 82 28.20 -12.26 -15.20
N ASN A 83 27.74 -12.17 -16.43
CA ASN A 83 27.58 -10.90 -17.14
C ASN A 83 26.19 -10.76 -17.77
N SER A 84 25.73 -11.80 -18.48
CA SER A 84 24.42 -11.85 -19.12
C SER A 84 23.46 -12.66 -18.26
N PHE A 85 22.50 -11.99 -17.60
CA PHE A 85 21.53 -12.61 -16.70
C PHE A 85 20.15 -12.74 -17.36
N SER A 86 19.46 -13.86 -17.07
CA SER A 86 18.09 -14.14 -17.53
C SER A 86 17.32 -14.94 -16.46
N GLU A 87 16.04 -15.15 -16.67
CA GLU A 87 15.21 -16.01 -15.81
C GLU A 87 15.39 -17.50 -16.14
N ASP A 88 15.64 -17.82 -17.42
CA ASP A 88 15.82 -19.18 -17.92
C ASP A 88 17.11 -19.30 -18.71
N ILE A 89 17.81 -20.41 -18.52
CA ILE A 89 18.97 -20.80 -19.33
C ILE A 89 18.90 -22.27 -19.71
N SER A 90 19.43 -22.62 -20.90
CA SER A 90 19.56 -23.98 -21.38
C SER A 90 20.93 -24.17 -22.03
N PHE A 91 21.61 -25.27 -21.70
CA PHE A 91 22.93 -25.58 -22.25
C PHE A 91 23.25 -27.09 -22.13
N VAL A 92 24.16 -27.56 -22.96
CA VAL A 92 24.69 -28.91 -22.83
C VAL A 92 25.70 -28.92 -21.68
N PRO A 93 25.51 -29.76 -20.64
CA PRO A 93 26.36 -29.71 -19.47
C PRO A 93 27.75 -30.32 -19.69
N GLU A 94 28.72 -29.73 -19.00
CA GLU A 94 30.01 -30.36 -18.70
C GLU A 94 29.90 -31.13 -17.36
N ILE A 95 30.97 -31.83 -16.96
CA ILE A 95 31.00 -32.55 -15.67
C ILE A 95 30.79 -31.61 -14.49
N SER A 96 31.25 -30.36 -14.60
CA SER A 96 31.08 -29.32 -13.62
C SER A 96 30.70 -27.99 -14.29
N ASN A 97 29.60 -27.40 -13.88
CA ASN A 97 29.06 -26.17 -14.47
C ASN A 97 28.88 -25.14 -13.38
N GLU A 98 29.38 -23.94 -13.60
CA GLU A 98 29.16 -22.81 -12.69
C GLU A 98 27.96 -21.96 -13.16
N ILE A 99 27.00 -21.78 -12.29
CA ILE A 99 25.84 -20.90 -12.51
C ILE A 99 25.89 -19.79 -11.48
N TYR A 100 25.87 -18.57 -11.96
CA TYR A 100 25.81 -17.37 -11.15
C TYR A 100 24.35 -17.02 -10.91
N VAL A 101 23.96 -16.89 -9.65
CA VAL A 101 22.61 -16.53 -9.23
C VAL A 101 22.69 -15.18 -8.50
N ARG A 102 21.82 -14.24 -8.87
CA ARG A 102 21.69 -12.96 -8.15
C ARG A 102 20.24 -12.67 -7.80
N PHE A 103 20.05 -11.88 -6.75
CA PHE A 103 18.76 -11.44 -6.28
C PHE A 103 18.46 -10.04 -6.82
N ARG A 104 17.24 -9.84 -7.38
CA ARG A 104 16.76 -8.59 -7.95
C ARG A 104 15.29 -8.38 -7.54
N PRO A 105 15.03 -7.86 -6.33
CA PRO A 105 13.67 -7.67 -5.86
C PRO A 105 12.93 -6.60 -6.68
N SER A 106 11.67 -6.88 -7.00
CA SER A 106 10.71 -5.89 -7.52
C SER A 106 9.94 -5.18 -6.41
N ASP A 107 9.86 -5.81 -5.23
CA ASP A 107 9.03 -5.35 -4.12
C ASP A 107 9.77 -5.48 -2.79
N ALA A 108 9.38 -4.64 -1.82
CA ALA A 108 9.94 -4.67 -0.47
C ALA A 108 9.27 -5.75 0.38
N THR A 109 9.63 -7.01 0.11
CA THR A 109 9.09 -8.19 0.79
C THR A 109 10.13 -9.29 0.94
N ASN A 110 9.75 -10.35 1.66
CA ASN A 110 10.56 -11.55 1.75
C ASN A 110 10.33 -12.45 0.53
N TYR A 111 11.41 -12.89 -0.12
CA TYR A 111 11.40 -13.81 -1.24
C TYR A 111 11.88 -15.19 -0.79
N TYR A 112 10.96 -16.15 -0.73
CA TYR A 112 11.23 -17.56 -0.45
C TYR A 112 10.78 -18.38 -1.65
N SER A 113 11.72 -18.84 -2.46
CA SER A 113 11.42 -19.42 -3.75
C SER A 113 12.37 -20.58 -4.08
N THR A 114 12.17 -21.25 -5.22
CA THR A 114 12.95 -22.41 -5.62
C THR A 114 13.43 -22.25 -7.05
N LEU A 115 14.74 -22.34 -7.26
CA LEU A 115 15.37 -22.52 -8.56
C LEU A 115 15.24 -23.98 -8.95
N VAL A 116 14.77 -24.23 -10.17
CA VAL A 116 14.51 -25.58 -10.70
C VAL A 116 15.51 -25.94 -11.79
N ILE A 117 16.17 -27.08 -11.64
CA ILE A 117 17.08 -27.67 -12.64
C ILE A 117 16.46 -28.95 -13.17
N SER A 118 16.29 -29.06 -14.49
CA SER A 118 15.69 -30.21 -15.14
C SER A 118 16.54 -30.68 -16.33
N SER A 119 16.42 -31.97 -16.66
CA SER A 119 17.02 -32.58 -17.87
C SER A 119 16.18 -33.79 -18.24
N ASN A 120 16.18 -34.14 -19.54
CA ASN A 120 15.54 -35.39 -20.03
C ASN A 120 16.24 -36.65 -19.55
N ASP A 121 17.49 -36.54 -19.09
CA ASP A 121 18.28 -37.69 -18.63
C ASP A 121 17.95 -38.10 -17.18
N ILE A 122 17.22 -37.28 -16.41
CA ILE A 122 16.84 -37.56 -15.02
C ILE A 122 15.32 -37.56 -14.86
N GLY A 123 14.81 -38.40 -13.95
CA GLY A 123 13.39 -38.55 -13.71
C GLY A 123 12.76 -37.47 -12.79
N ASN A 124 13.57 -36.75 -12.01
CA ASN A 124 13.12 -35.74 -11.06
C ASN A 124 13.96 -34.49 -11.19
N ASN A 125 13.32 -33.32 -11.04
CA ASN A 125 14.00 -32.04 -10.98
C ASN A 125 14.86 -31.90 -9.73
N ILE A 126 15.97 -31.18 -9.84
CA ILE A 126 16.80 -30.75 -8.73
C ILE A 126 16.33 -29.34 -8.32
N ASN A 127 16.10 -29.16 -7.04
CA ASN A 127 15.59 -27.93 -6.47
C ASN A 127 16.62 -27.27 -5.56
N VAL A 128 16.87 -25.96 -5.72
CA VAL A 128 17.71 -25.15 -4.84
C VAL A 128 16.85 -24.03 -4.26
N ASN A 129 16.74 -23.98 -2.92
CA ASN A 129 15.97 -22.95 -2.26
C ASN A 129 16.71 -21.61 -2.28
N LEU A 130 16.01 -20.53 -2.60
CA LEU A 130 16.53 -19.19 -2.67
C LEU A 130 15.83 -18.31 -1.61
N PHE A 131 16.62 -17.51 -0.88
CA PHE A 131 16.15 -16.60 0.16
C PHE A 131 16.74 -15.21 -0.05
N GLY A 132 15.88 -14.19 -0.07
CA GLY A 132 16.27 -12.79 -0.15
C GLY A 132 15.23 -11.89 0.52
N VAL A 133 15.64 -10.68 0.89
CA VAL A 133 14.74 -9.64 1.43
C VAL A 133 14.88 -8.38 0.58
N GLY A 134 13.80 -8.01 -0.11
CA GLY A 134 13.69 -6.71 -0.76
C GLY A 134 13.46 -5.62 0.28
N THR A 135 14.23 -4.54 0.21
CA THR A 135 14.06 -3.36 1.06
C THR A 135 13.48 -2.20 0.26
N PRO A 136 12.63 -1.33 0.86
CA PRO A 136 11.98 -0.26 0.12
C PRO A 136 12.98 0.77 -0.40
N MET A 137 12.76 1.24 -1.63
CA MET A 137 13.31 2.46 -2.17
C MET A 137 12.22 3.53 -2.07
N ILE A 138 12.50 4.67 -1.50
CA ILE A 138 11.53 5.73 -1.21
C ILE A 138 12.02 7.05 -1.79
N HIS A 139 11.15 7.74 -2.55
CA HIS A 139 11.36 9.13 -2.93
C HIS A 139 10.50 10.02 -2.03
N ASN A 140 11.15 10.83 -1.18
CA ASN A 140 10.47 11.73 -0.26
C ASN A 140 10.36 13.14 -0.86
N TYR A 141 9.17 13.74 -0.75
CA TYR A 141 8.87 15.10 -1.20
C TYR A 141 8.25 15.92 -0.08
N GLN A 142 8.94 16.94 0.35
CA GLN A 142 8.43 17.92 1.31
C GLN A 142 7.43 18.85 0.60
N ALA A 143 6.18 18.86 1.07
CA ALA A 143 5.17 19.81 0.63
C ALA A 143 5.10 21.02 1.59
N PHE A 144 4.05 21.14 2.39
CA PHE A 144 3.97 22.21 3.37
C PHE A 144 5.06 22.07 4.45
N GLN A 145 5.66 23.19 4.82
CA GLN A 145 6.64 23.24 5.88
C GLN A 145 6.32 24.39 6.86
N ASN A 146 6.01 24.04 8.09
CA ASN A 146 5.68 24.98 9.16
C ASN A 146 4.58 26.00 8.76
N GLN A 147 3.55 25.56 8.04
CA GLN A 147 2.45 26.40 7.63
C GLN A 147 1.51 26.64 8.81
N ALA A 148 1.44 27.88 9.26
CA ALA A 148 0.53 28.26 10.34
C ALA A 148 -0.91 28.42 9.82
N LEU A 149 -1.87 27.78 10.50
CA LEU A 149 -3.30 27.86 10.23
C LEU A 149 -4.05 28.28 11.49
N GLY A 150 -4.89 29.29 11.39
CA GLY A 150 -5.64 29.86 12.51
C GLY A 150 -6.68 30.87 12.04
N TYR A 151 -7.31 31.60 12.98
CA TYR A 151 -8.33 32.58 12.68
C TYR A 151 -8.04 33.91 13.40
N GLY A 152 -7.97 35.00 12.63
CA GLY A 152 -7.57 36.30 13.18
C GLY A 152 -6.06 36.37 13.46
N GLY A 153 -5.59 37.50 13.97
CA GLY A 153 -4.15 37.68 14.28
C GLY A 153 -3.20 37.60 13.08
N GLY A 154 -3.70 37.68 11.86
CA GLY A 154 -2.92 37.53 10.63
C GLY A 154 -2.90 36.11 10.07
N PHE A 155 -3.57 35.16 10.71
CA PHE A 155 -3.69 33.77 10.25
C PHE A 155 -4.91 33.57 9.33
N SER A 156 -4.84 32.56 8.48
CA SER A 156 -5.95 32.00 7.69
C SER A 156 -6.20 30.54 8.10
N GLN A 157 -7.44 30.10 8.05
CA GLN A 157 -7.83 28.70 8.26
C GLN A 157 -7.35 27.77 7.15
N SER A 158 -6.92 28.30 6.01
CA SER A 158 -6.46 27.50 4.89
C SER A 158 -5.23 28.09 4.20
N ALA A 159 -4.44 27.22 3.59
CA ALA A 159 -3.36 27.57 2.69
C ALA A 159 -3.41 26.65 1.45
N SER A 160 -3.13 27.23 0.28
CA SER A 160 -3.00 26.46 -0.96
C SER A 160 -1.69 26.82 -1.65
N GLN A 161 -1.00 25.78 -2.16
CA GLN A 161 0.28 25.96 -2.87
C GLN A 161 0.48 24.83 -3.88
N VAL A 162 1.24 25.11 -4.93
CA VAL A 162 1.67 24.13 -5.93
C VAL A 162 3.02 23.56 -5.51
N PHE A 163 3.14 22.22 -5.59
CA PHE A 163 4.35 21.48 -5.26
C PHE A 163 4.76 20.61 -6.44
N ASN A 164 6.07 20.49 -6.68
CA ASN A 164 6.61 19.51 -7.60
C ASN A 164 6.81 18.20 -6.88
N LEU A 165 6.04 17.21 -7.25
CA LEU A 165 6.05 15.85 -6.71
C LEU A 165 6.73 14.89 -7.69
N HIS A 166 6.66 13.58 -7.43
CA HIS A 166 7.24 12.57 -8.30
C HIS A 166 6.54 12.51 -9.67
N ASP A 167 7.31 12.39 -10.74
CA ASP A 167 6.80 12.49 -12.13
C ASP A 167 6.56 11.11 -12.77
N ASP A 168 7.37 10.10 -12.48
CA ASP A 168 7.24 8.74 -13.02
C ASP A 168 6.56 7.80 -12.03
N LEU A 169 5.28 7.53 -12.26
CA LEU A 169 4.48 6.63 -11.41
C LEU A 169 4.51 5.16 -11.86
N SER A 170 5.27 4.82 -12.91
CA SER A 170 5.26 3.47 -13.51
C SER A 170 5.73 2.38 -12.57
N ASN A 171 6.57 2.72 -11.60
CA ASN A 171 7.13 1.84 -10.58
C ASN A 171 6.81 2.29 -9.14
N ILE A 172 5.77 3.10 -8.94
CA ILE A 172 5.33 3.53 -7.62
C ILE A 172 4.18 2.62 -7.16
N GLN A 173 4.47 1.81 -6.16
CA GLN A 173 3.52 0.89 -5.56
C GLN A 173 2.53 1.60 -4.64
N GLU A 174 3.03 2.53 -3.80
CA GLU A 174 2.25 3.19 -2.76
C GLU A 174 2.68 4.65 -2.60
N ILE A 175 1.75 5.53 -2.26
CA ILE A 175 2.03 6.92 -1.87
C ILE A 175 1.49 7.13 -0.46
N LYS A 176 2.40 7.37 0.50
CA LYS A 176 2.06 7.75 1.86
C LYS A 176 2.25 9.24 2.09
N MET A 177 1.27 9.86 2.72
CA MET A 177 1.34 11.23 3.18
C MET A 177 1.50 11.23 4.70
N TYR A 178 2.45 12.02 5.20
CA TYR A 178 2.67 12.24 6.62
C TYR A 178 2.35 13.70 6.96
N LEU A 179 1.54 13.89 7.99
CA LEU A 179 1.11 15.21 8.43
C LEU A 179 1.47 15.41 9.89
N GLN A 180 2.31 16.40 10.16
CA GLN A 180 2.74 16.78 11.49
C GLN A 180 2.10 18.10 11.89
N ILE A 181 1.64 18.18 13.14
CA ILE A 181 1.12 19.40 13.76
C ILE A 181 2.07 19.79 14.89
N ASP A 182 2.57 21.01 14.84
CA ASP A 182 3.33 21.66 15.90
C ASP A 182 2.56 22.84 16.48
N CYS A 183 2.83 23.17 17.75
CA CYS A 183 2.26 24.33 18.41
C CYS A 183 3.21 25.52 18.35
N PRO A 184 2.73 26.74 18.08
CA PRO A 184 3.51 27.95 18.28
C PRO A 184 3.81 28.15 19.77
N SER A 185 4.71 29.08 20.10
CA SER A 185 5.06 29.40 21.50
C SER A 185 3.87 29.88 22.34
N THR A 186 2.78 30.30 21.69
CA THR A 186 1.51 30.69 22.32
C THR A 186 0.59 29.52 22.62
N GLY A 187 0.96 28.29 22.25
CA GLY A 187 0.18 27.06 22.32
C GLY A 187 -0.69 26.83 21.07
N CYS A 188 -1.10 25.59 20.85
CA CYS A 188 -2.12 25.22 19.85
C CYS A 188 -3.53 25.65 20.29
N ASP A 189 -4.51 25.47 19.40
CA ASP A 189 -5.92 25.64 19.74
C ASP A 189 -6.34 24.75 20.93
N ASP A 190 -7.32 25.22 21.68
CA ASP A 190 -7.82 24.56 22.87
C ASP A 190 -8.82 23.43 22.55
N TRP A 191 -9.20 23.27 21.27
CA TRP A 191 -10.28 22.40 20.84
C TRP A 191 -9.85 21.44 19.73
N ASP A 192 -10.53 20.31 19.66
CA ASP A 192 -10.51 19.42 18.53
C ASP A 192 -11.23 20.05 17.33
N ARG A 193 -10.54 20.17 16.21
CA ARG A 193 -11.06 20.82 15.01
C ARG A 193 -11.10 19.86 13.84
N PHE A 194 -12.15 20.00 13.05
CA PHE A 194 -12.18 19.41 11.72
C PHE A 194 -11.02 19.95 10.88
N ALA A 195 -10.30 19.06 10.22
CA ALA A 195 -9.21 19.42 9.35
C ALA A 195 -9.08 18.45 8.17
N ASN A 196 -8.63 18.95 7.03
CA ASN A 196 -8.41 18.13 5.87
C ASN A 196 -7.26 18.60 4.97
N VAL A 197 -6.83 17.69 4.10
CA VAL A 197 -5.92 17.96 2.98
C VAL A 197 -6.66 17.62 1.69
N LYS A 198 -6.56 18.52 0.71
CA LYS A 198 -7.17 18.35 -0.62
C LYS A 198 -6.11 18.50 -1.71
N VAL A 199 -6.28 17.76 -2.80
CA VAL A 199 -5.56 17.95 -4.06
C VAL A 199 -6.51 18.45 -5.13
N LYS A 200 -6.03 19.31 -6.02
CA LYS A 200 -6.82 19.85 -7.12
C LYS A 200 -6.59 19.04 -8.39
N ASP A 201 -7.65 18.61 -8.99
CA ASP A 201 -7.63 18.14 -10.37
C ASP A 201 -7.50 19.36 -11.31
N GLN A 202 -6.36 19.48 -11.97
CA GLN A 202 -6.07 20.60 -12.86
C GLN A 202 -6.93 20.59 -14.12
N SER A 203 -7.48 19.43 -14.51
CA SER A 203 -8.32 19.29 -15.70
C SER A 203 -9.75 19.80 -15.50
N THR A 204 -10.31 19.56 -14.31
CA THR A 204 -11.69 19.94 -13.95
C THR A 204 -11.75 21.16 -13.05
N GLY A 205 -10.69 21.46 -12.31
CA GLY A 205 -10.65 22.49 -11.29
C GLY A 205 -11.24 22.04 -9.93
N ASN A 206 -11.71 20.81 -9.83
CA ASN A 206 -12.32 20.25 -8.62
C ASN A 206 -11.26 19.92 -7.55
N TRP A 207 -11.68 19.97 -6.29
CA TRP A 207 -10.85 19.65 -5.14
C TRP A 207 -11.25 18.31 -4.54
N TYR A 208 -10.35 17.35 -4.48
CA TYR A 208 -10.52 16.04 -3.89
C TYR A 208 -9.92 15.99 -2.48
N GLU A 209 -10.69 15.56 -1.48
CA GLU A 209 -10.22 15.35 -0.11
C GLU A 209 -9.43 14.05 -0.04
N ILE A 210 -8.11 14.16 0.13
CA ILE A 210 -7.22 12.99 0.19
C ILE A 210 -7.05 12.48 1.61
N ALA A 211 -7.25 13.35 2.61
CA ALA A 211 -7.14 13.02 4.02
C ALA A 211 -8.03 13.93 4.87
N ARG A 212 -8.61 13.36 5.93
CA ARG A 212 -9.31 14.08 7.00
C ARG A 212 -8.69 13.69 8.34
N TYR A 213 -8.50 14.67 9.20
CA TYR A 213 -8.01 14.47 10.55
C TYR A 213 -8.69 15.43 11.51
N ILE A 214 -8.58 15.15 12.81
CA ILE A 214 -9.07 16.01 13.86
C ILE A 214 -7.87 16.51 14.66
N THR A 215 -7.75 17.81 14.87
CA THR A 215 -6.64 18.36 15.66
C THR A 215 -6.72 17.87 17.10
N PRO A 216 -5.58 17.65 17.77
CA PRO A 216 -5.59 17.33 19.18
C PRO A 216 -5.85 18.60 20.01
N TYR A 217 -6.39 18.44 21.21
CA TYR A 217 -6.54 19.53 22.16
C TYR A 217 -5.17 20.00 22.67
N TRP A 218 -4.81 21.25 22.48
CA TRP A 218 -3.69 21.96 23.13
C TRP A 218 -2.28 21.48 22.76
N VAL A 219 -2.12 20.42 22.08
CA VAL A 219 -0.84 19.79 21.73
C VAL A 219 -0.71 19.58 20.23
N GLY A 220 0.47 19.31 19.76
CA GLY A 220 0.72 18.83 18.41
C GLY A 220 0.84 17.31 18.37
N THR A 221 1.41 16.79 17.30
CA THR A 221 1.56 15.35 17.03
C THR A 221 2.98 14.85 17.28
N GLN A 222 3.76 15.50 18.13
CA GLN A 222 5.19 15.18 18.38
C GLN A 222 5.42 13.79 18.95
N GLN A 223 4.40 13.14 19.53
CA GLN A 223 4.47 11.75 20.01
C GLN A 223 4.56 10.74 18.85
N LEU A 224 4.17 11.15 17.65
CA LEU A 224 4.27 10.36 16.43
C LEU A 224 5.57 10.71 15.71
N GLN A 225 6.32 9.70 15.30
CA GLN A 225 7.65 9.89 14.71
C GLN A 225 7.63 10.81 13.48
N ARG A 226 6.59 10.71 12.65
CA ARG A 226 6.39 11.50 11.41
C ARG A 226 5.02 12.16 11.34
N GLY A 227 4.27 12.22 12.45
CA GLY A 227 2.89 12.71 12.47
C GLY A 227 1.86 11.66 12.07
N LEU A 228 0.70 12.12 11.61
CA LEU A 228 -0.39 11.26 11.13
C LEU A 228 -0.05 10.71 9.75
N GLU A 229 -0.24 9.41 9.55
CA GLU A 229 0.01 8.71 8.29
C GLU A 229 -1.30 8.49 7.52
N PHE A 230 -1.26 8.70 6.21
CA PHE A 230 -2.37 8.48 5.29
C PHE A 230 -1.91 7.75 4.03
N ASP A 231 -2.60 6.68 3.64
CA ASP A 231 -2.49 6.12 2.30
C ASP A 231 -3.31 6.98 1.34
N VAL A 232 -2.61 7.58 0.38
CA VAL A 232 -3.19 8.45 -0.65
C VAL A 232 -2.96 7.92 -2.06
N THR A 233 -2.61 6.64 -2.18
CA THR A 233 -2.28 5.96 -3.45
C THR A 233 -3.40 6.07 -4.47
N ASP A 234 -4.67 6.02 -4.05
CA ASP A 234 -5.82 6.16 -4.94
C ASP A 234 -5.84 7.48 -5.72
N PHE A 235 -5.16 8.51 -5.21
CA PHE A 235 -5.05 9.83 -5.82
C PHE A 235 -3.74 10.02 -6.61
N LYS A 236 -2.98 8.96 -6.88
CA LYS A 236 -1.65 9.04 -7.48
C LYS A 236 -1.63 9.84 -8.80
N MET A 237 -2.68 9.75 -9.60
CA MET A 237 -2.76 10.49 -10.86
C MET A 237 -2.94 12.01 -10.69
N LEU A 238 -3.38 12.45 -9.50
CA LEU A 238 -3.48 13.86 -9.10
C LEU A 238 -2.25 14.33 -8.30
N LEU A 239 -1.51 13.38 -7.71
CA LEU A 239 -0.32 13.59 -6.89
C LEU A 239 0.96 13.33 -7.70
N LYS A 240 1.06 13.90 -8.91
CA LYS A 240 2.24 13.75 -9.78
C LYS A 240 2.63 15.10 -10.38
N ASP A 241 3.89 15.19 -10.80
CA ASP A 241 4.43 16.41 -11.41
C ASP A 241 4.14 17.65 -10.56
N SER A 242 3.36 18.58 -11.09
CA SER A 242 2.95 19.84 -10.47
C SER A 242 1.55 19.69 -9.86
N ALA A 243 1.44 19.42 -8.57
CA ALA A 243 0.18 19.25 -7.86
C ALA A 243 -0.16 20.46 -6.98
N GLU A 244 -1.37 20.98 -7.09
CA GLU A 244 -1.88 22.02 -6.19
C GLU A 244 -2.57 21.39 -5.01
N LEU A 245 -2.03 21.60 -3.79
CA LEU A 245 -2.55 21.09 -2.53
C LEU A 245 -3.16 22.23 -1.72
N ARG A 246 -4.21 21.88 -0.96
CA ARG A 246 -4.82 22.76 0.04
C ARG A 246 -4.89 22.05 1.38
N ILE A 247 -4.48 22.75 2.43
CA ILE A 247 -4.72 22.34 3.81
C ILE A 247 -5.73 23.28 4.46
N TYR A 248 -6.57 22.74 5.35
CA TYR A 248 -7.58 23.48 6.07
C TYR A 248 -7.70 22.95 7.49
N ILE A 249 -7.80 23.85 8.47
CA ILE A 249 -8.18 23.58 9.86
C ILE A 249 -9.25 24.56 10.25
N GLU A 250 -10.37 24.07 10.81
CA GLU A 250 -11.46 24.91 11.30
C GLU A 250 -11.13 25.59 12.65
N ASN A 251 -9.97 26.15 12.75
CA ASN A 251 -9.51 26.89 13.92
C ASN A 251 -10.17 28.28 13.98
N TRP A 252 -10.80 28.61 15.10
CA TRP A 252 -11.50 29.88 15.32
C TRP A 252 -10.76 30.81 16.26
N THR A 253 -9.51 30.57 16.55
CA THR A 253 -8.70 31.36 17.49
C THR A 253 -7.43 31.90 16.82
N ALA A 254 -6.81 32.90 17.44
CA ALA A 254 -5.51 33.39 17.04
C ALA A 254 -4.33 32.49 17.52
N LYS A 255 -4.64 31.36 18.19
CA LYS A 255 -3.68 30.28 18.44
C LYS A 255 -3.66 29.39 17.20
N ALA A 256 -2.55 29.45 16.46
CA ALA A 256 -2.44 28.69 15.22
C ALA A 256 -1.99 27.26 15.49
N ASP A 257 -2.33 26.36 14.56
CA ASP A 257 -1.70 25.06 14.39
C ASP A 257 -0.65 25.19 13.29
N ILE A 258 0.56 24.63 13.50
CA ILE A 258 1.65 24.69 12.53
C ILE A 258 1.73 23.33 11.84
N VAL A 259 1.41 23.28 10.55
CA VAL A 259 1.31 22.05 9.78
C VAL A 259 2.51 21.87 8.86
N SER A 260 3.08 20.66 8.89
CA SER A 260 4.06 20.20 7.90
C SER A 260 3.57 18.92 7.25
N ILE A 261 3.78 18.79 5.93
CA ILE A 261 3.36 17.62 5.14
C ILE A 261 4.51 17.17 4.27
N ASP A 262 4.78 15.88 4.28
CA ASP A 262 5.67 15.23 3.32
C ASP A 262 5.01 13.97 2.73
N PHE A 263 5.48 13.57 1.54
CA PHE A 263 5.02 12.41 0.82
C PHE A 263 6.17 11.45 0.58
N ASP A 264 5.92 10.15 0.84
CA ASP A 264 6.79 9.06 0.44
C ASP A 264 6.16 8.36 -0.78
N TYR A 265 6.89 8.35 -1.89
CA TYR A 265 6.60 7.53 -3.06
C TYR A 265 7.42 6.26 -2.94
N ILE A 266 6.76 5.16 -2.63
CA ILE A 266 7.37 3.86 -2.35
C ILE A 266 7.50 3.10 -3.65
N VAL A 267 8.73 2.81 -4.05
CA VAL A 267 9.03 2.07 -5.28
C VAL A 267 8.70 0.59 -5.08
N GLY A 268 8.02 0.02 -6.05
CA GLY A 268 7.60 -1.37 -6.11
C GLY A 268 6.71 -1.60 -7.33
N THR A 269 6.10 -2.77 -7.42
CA THR A 269 5.16 -3.10 -8.49
C THR A 269 3.79 -2.51 -8.15
N PRO A 270 3.24 -1.57 -8.95
CA PRO A 270 1.89 -1.08 -8.74
C PRO A 270 0.87 -2.20 -8.92
N ASP A 271 -0.21 -2.19 -8.14
CA ASP A 271 -1.32 -3.15 -8.30
C ASP A 271 -1.92 -3.07 -9.70
N TYR A 272 -2.04 -1.83 -10.23
CA TYR A 272 -2.56 -1.53 -11.57
C TYR A 272 -1.75 -0.40 -12.22
N ALA A 273 -1.68 -0.42 -13.54
CA ALA A 273 -0.97 0.61 -14.31
C ALA A 273 -1.72 1.95 -14.31
N ASN A 274 -3.05 1.92 -14.34
CA ASN A 274 -3.90 3.10 -14.48
C ASN A 274 -4.93 3.19 -13.35
N TYR A 275 -5.09 4.43 -12.84
CA TYR A 275 -6.06 4.78 -11.81
C TYR A 275 -6.92 5.95 -12.33
N ALA A 276 -8.21 5.88 -12.10
CA ALA A 276 -9.14 6.97 -12.35
C ALA A 276 -10.03 7.16 -11.11
N ILE A 277 -10.33 8.39 -10.77
CA ILE A 277 -11.12 8.73 -9.59
C ILE A 277 -12.20 9.75 -9.95
N SER A 278 -13.42 9.55 -9.42
CA SER A 278 -14.51 10.49 -9.57
C SER A 278 -15.15 10.78 -8.22
N GLU A 279 -15.55 12.02 -8.01
CA GLU A 279 -16.30 12.45 -6.83
C GLU A 279 -17.75 12.02 -6.94
N VAL A 280 -18.22 11.20 -5.97
CA VAL A 280 -19.62 10.78 -5.84
C VAL A 280 -20.35 11.73 -4.91
N LEU A 281 -19.80 11.98 -3.72
CA LEU A 281 -20.33 12.92 -2.73
C LEU A 281 -19.17 13.77 -2.18
N ASN A 282 -19.44 15.07 -1.99
CA ASN A 282 -18.55 16.01 -1.31
C ASN A 282 -19.42 16.96 -0.46
N LEU A 283 -19.90 16.43 0.64
CA LEU A 283 -20.92 17.05 1.50
C LEU A 283 -20.29 17.60 2.77
N HIS A 284 -19.36 18.49 2.59
CA HIS A 284 -18.77 19.35 3.63
C HIS A 284 -18.18 20.60 2.97
N SER A 285 -18.25 21.72 3.65
CA SER A 285 -17.60 22.96 3.23
C SER A 285 -16.39 23.27 4.10
N ASN A 286 -15.75 24.44 3.85
CA ASN A 286 -14.67 24.95 4.71
C ASN A 286 -15.12 25.32 6.14
N SER A 287 -16.40 25.19 6.47
CA SER A 287 -16.95 25.29 7.82
C SER A 287 -17.85 24.08 8.02
N ILE A 288 -17.35 22.98 8.43
CA ILE A 288 -17.99 21.70 8.77
C ILE A 288 -19.52 21.63 8.44
N SER A 289 -19.99 22.18 7.38
CA SER A 289 -21.35 21.88 6.95
C SER A 289 -21.30 20.54 6.21
N GLY A 290 -22.34 19.78 6.35
CA GLY A 290 -22.50 18.46 5.77
C GLY A 290 -23.97 18.18 5.58
N VAL A 291 -24.33 16.91 5.69
CA VAL A 291 -25.71 16.47 5.66
C VAL A 291 -26.35 16.73 7.03
N PRO A 292 -27.38 17.57 7.16
CA PRO A 292 -28.16 17.69 8.39
C PRO A 292 -28.73 16.33 8.78
N TYR A 293 -28.68 16.00 10.08
CA TYR A 293 -29.11 14.71 10.57
C TYR A 293 -30.27 14.84 11.57
N GLY A 294 -31.29 14.04 11.37
CA GLY A 294 -32.51 14.06 12.23
C GLY A 294 -33.46 15.19 11.93
N VAL A 295 -33.26 15.98 10.91
CA VAL A 295 -34.16 17.04 10.43
C VAL A 295 -34.35 16.93 8.93
N ALA A 296 -35.47 17.46 8.43
CA ALA A 296 -35.72 17.46 6.99
C ALA A 296 -34.67 18.30 6.25
N HIS A 297 -34.15 17.77 5.15
CA HIS A 297 -33.19 18.44 4.28
C HIS A 297 -33.44 18.07 2.81
N ASN A 298 -32.81 18.80 1.91
CA ASN A 298 -32.83 18.57 0.47
C ASN A 298 -31.43 18.26 -0.08
N VAL A 299 -30.52 17.81 0.78
CA VAL A 299 -29.20 17.34 0.33
C VAL A 299 -29.38 16.03 -0.40
N ASP A 300 -28.88 15.97 -1.62
CA ASP A 300 -28.95 14.79 -2.48
C ASP A 300 -27.87 13.77 -2.09
N LEU A 301 -28.31 12.58 -1.69
CA LEU A 301 -27.47 11.43 -1.32
C LEU A 301 -27.52 10.30 -2.35
N GLU A 302 -28.30 10.48 -3.43
CA GLU A 302 -28.46 9.51 -4.51
C GLU A 302 -27.67 9.98 -5.74
N LYS A 303 -27.02 9.06 -6.43
CA LYS A 303 -26.29 9.33 -7.67
C LYS A 303 -26.45 8.18 -8.65
N SER A 304 -26.44 8.52 -9.93
CA SER A 304 -26.28 7.56 -11.01
C SER A 304 -24.82 7.55 -11.44
N ILE A 305 -24.21 6.38 -11.50
CA ILE A 305 -22.78 6.20 -11.78
C ILE A 305 -22.62 5.30 -13.00
N LEU A 306 -22.10 5.84 -14.09
CA LEU A 306 -21.67 5.05 -15.25
C LEU A 306 -20.21 4.64 -15.04
N ILE A 307 -20.00 3.35 -14.84
CA ILE A 307 -18.69 2.74 -14.65
C ILE A 307 -18.05 2.52 -16.02
N PRO A 308 -16.78 2.90 -16.26
CA PRO A 308 -16.13 2.67 -17.55
C PRO A 308 -15.96 1.18 -17.84
N ASN A 309 -15.84 0.83 -19.13
CA ASN A 309 -15.48 -0.51 -19.55
C ASN A 309 -14.05 -0.85 -19.11
N ASP A 310 -13.72 -2.13 -19.05
CA ASP A 310 -12.39 -2.64 -18.72
C ASP A 310 -11.89 -2.28 -17.32
N SER A 311 -12.83 -1.96 -16.40
CA SER A 311 -12.54 -1.77 -14.98
C SER A 311 -12.16 -3.12 -14.34
N GLU A 312 -10.92 -3.24 -13.86
CA GLU A 312 -10.39 -4.45 -13.20
C GLU A 312 -10.53 -4.39 -11.67
N SER A 313 -10.63 -3.18 -11.10
CA SER A 313 -11.01 -2.92 -9.71
C SER A 313 -11.93 -1.72 -9.64
N ILE A 314 -12.96 -1.81 -8.81
CA ILE A 314 -13.98 -0.78 -8.59
C ILE A 314 -14.17 -0.64 -7.09
N GLU A 315 -13.87 0.52 -6.52
CA GLU A 315 -13.93 0.72 -5.08
C GLU A 315 -14.60 2.05 -4.74
N PHE A 316 -15.45 2.06 -3.71
CA PHE A 316 -15.86 3.29 -3.06
C PHE A 316 -14.93 3.60 -1.89
N ARG A 317 -14.38 4.81 -1.88
CA ARG A 317 -13.54 5.36 -0.82
C ARG A 317 -14.33 6.45 -0.09
N THR A 318 -14.71 6.21 1.15
CA THR A 318 -15.54 7.14 1.94
C THR A 318 -14.85 7.59 3.20
N ILE A 319 -14.92 8.89 3.48
CA ILE A 319 -14.58 9.49 4.76
C ILE A 319 -15.85 10.14 5.31
N ILE A 320 -16.29 9.71 6.50
CA ILE A 320 -17.46 10.27 7.18
C ILE A 320 -17.13 10.58 8.64
N SER A 321 -17.58 11.74 9.12
CA SER A 321 -17.47 12.15 10.53
C SER A 321 -18.72 12.90 10.94
N GLY A 322 -19.25 12.54 12.13
CA GLY A 322 -20.42 13.16 12.71
C GLY A 322 -20.06 14.32 13.63
N TRP A 323 -20.91 15.35 13.67
CA TRP A 323 -20.71 16.58 14.40
C TRP A 323 -22.01 17.06 15.03
N GLY A 324 -21.88 17.75 16.17
CA GLY A 324 -22.99 18.31 16.90
C GLY A 324 -23.60 17.37 17.96
N HIS A 325 -24.45 17.92 18.83
CA HIS A 325 -24.93 17.29 20.05
C HIS A 325 -26.45 17.21 20.12
N ALA A 326 -27.13 17.09 18.99
CA ALA A 326 -28.59 17.08 18.95
C ALA A 326 -29.19 15.92 19.76
N THR A 327 -30.36 16.15 20.32
CA THR A 327 -31.13 15.19 21.12
C THR A 327 -32.37 14.69 20.34
N PRO A 328 -33.02 13.61 20.77
CA PRO A 328 -32.80 12.83 21.99
C PRO A 328 -31.50 12.03 21.97
N TYR A 329 -30.98 11.72 23.16
CA TYR A 329 -29.85 10.83 23.32
C TYR A 329 -30.19 9.44 22.76
N ASP A 330 -29.18 8.72 22.27
CA ASP A 330 -29.30 7.33 21.87
C ASP A 330 -29.51 6.41 23.11
N SER A 331 -29.61 5.10 22.86
CA SER A 331 -29.77 4.09 23.92
C SER A 331 -28.62 4.08 24.93
N ASP A 332 -27.44 4.55 24.53
CA ASP A 332 -26.25 4.63 25.37
C ASP A 332 -26.10 5.99 26.10
N GLY A 333 -27.10 6.85 25.95
CA GLY A 333 -27.12 8.16 26.58
C GLY A 333 -26.20 9.19 25.89
N ARG A 334 -25.99 9.07 24.60
CA ARG A 334 -25.12 9.94 23.80
C ARG A 334 -25.91 10.86 22.89
N PRO A 335 -25.56 12.17 22.80
CA PRO A 335 -26.15 13.07 21.82
C PRO A 335 -25.62 12.79 20.40
N CYS A 336 -26.49 12.94 19.40
CA CYS A 336 -26.12 12.78 18.00
C CYS A 336 -25.60 14.10 17.38
N ALA A 337 -24.75 14.09 16.35
CA ALA A 337 -24.13 12.98 15.65
C ALA A 337 -22.69 12.73 16.13
N GLU A 338 -22.09 13.62 16.92
CA GLU A 338 -20.69 13.49 17.35
C GLU A 338 -20.48 12.26 18.23
N TRP A 339 -21.45 11.94 19.08
CA TRP A 339 -21.28 10.92 20.13
C TRP A 339 -22.10 9.66 19.92
N CYS A 340 -23.27 9.72 19.27
CA CYS A 340 -24.11 8.55 19.12
C CYS A 340 -23.55 7.59 18.05
N TYR A 341 -23.52 6.29 18.38
CA TYR A 341 -23.03 5.28 17.47
C TYR A 341 -24.14 4.88 16.49
N ARG A 342 -23.85 5.06 15.19
CA ARG A 342 -24.79 4.80 14.10
C ARG A 342 -24.18 3.89 13.07
N THR A 343 -25.04 3.12 12.40
CA THR A 343 -24.65 2.29 11.26
C THR A 343 -25.42 2.79 10.04
N HIS A 344 -24.69 3.39 9.12
CA HIS A 344 -25.25 3.87 7.85
C HIS A 344 -25.02 2.83 6.75
N ASP A 345 -25.89 2.82 5.75
CA ASP A 345 -25.79 1.89 4.64
C ASP A 345 -25.40 2.62 3.35
N ILE A 346 -24.60 1.94 2.49
CA ILE A 346 -24.50 2.27 1.09
C ILE A 346 -25.38 1.30 0.32
N LYS A 347 -26.33 1.83 -0.44
CA LYS A 347 -27.21 1.06 -1.31
C LYS A 347 -26.75 1.15 -2.75
N ILE A 348 -26.59 -0.02 -3.39
CA ILE A 348 -26.31 -0.13 -4.82
C ILE A 348 -27.54 -0.77 -5.48
N ASN A 349 -28.09 -0.10 -6.49
CA ASN A 349 -29.31 -0.53 -7.19
C ASN A 349 -30.49 -0.84 -6.24
N GLY A 350 -30.61 -0.03 -5.18
CA GLY A 350 -31.65 -0.12 -4.15
C GLY A 350 -31.48 -1.21 -3.10
N GLY A 351 -30.39 -1.96 -3.14
CA GLY A 351 -30.05 -2.98 -2.13
C GLY A 351 -28.99 -2.49 -1.14
N ASN A 352 -29.17 -2.73 0.18
CA ASN A 352 -28.15 -2.49 1.17
C ASN A 352 -26.92 -3.36 0.87
N THR A 353 -25.83 -2.73 0.45
CA THR A 353 -24.63 -3.44 -0.05
C THR A 353 -23.49 -3.37 0.95
N TYR A 354 -23.26 -2.18 1.56
CA TYR A 354 -22.19 -1.98 2.55
C TYR A 354 -22.70 -1.23 3.76
N GLN A 355 -22.05 -1.46 4.92
CA GLN A 355 -22.38 -0.80 6.17
C GLN A 355 -21.21 -0.01 6.72
N HIS A 356 -21.45 1.22 7.13
CA HIS A 356 -20.50 2.09 7.81
C HIS A 356 -20.87 2.25 9.26
N ASN A 357 -20.29 1.42 10.12
CA ASN A 357 -20.46 1.54 11.55
C ASN A 357 -19.59 2.70 12.10
N LEU A 358 -20.22 3.69 12.69
CA LEU A 358 -19.56 4.84 13.35
C LEU A 358 -19.44 4.61 14.87
N GLY A 359 -19.02 3.42 15.25
CA GLY A 359 -18.75 3.07 16.64
C GLY A 359 -17.40 3.58 17.16
N PRO A 360 -17.05 3.20 18.40
CA PRO A 360 -15.80 3.58 19.04
C PRO A 360 -14.58 3.06 18.26
N ILE A 361 -13.52 3.87 18.18
CA ILE A 361 -12.26 3.50 17.54
C ILE A 361 -11.08 3.46 18.52
N GLY A 362 -11.31 3.68 19.81
CA GLY A 362 -10.32 3.54 20.87
C GLY A 362 -9.59 4.85 21.20
N CYS A 363 -10.30 5.97 21.36
CA CYS A 363 -9.69 7.28 21.66
C CYS A 363 -8.78 7.25 22.89
N ALA A 364 -9.11 6.49 23.93
CA ALA A 364 -8.28 6.38 25.14
C ALA A 364 -6.88 5.77 24.88
N ALA A 365 -6.73 4.99 23.80
CA ALA A 365 -5.46 4.38 23.36
C ALA A 365 -4.73 5.22 22.29
N ASN A 366 -5.23 6.43 22.00
CA ASN A 366 -4.63 7.34 21.04
C ASN A 366 -3.15 7.63 21.38
N PRO A 367 -2.20 7.42 20.46
CA PRO A 367 -0.80 7.72 20.70
C PRO A 367 -0.53 9.21 20.95
N VAL A 368 -1.35 10.12 20.39
CA VAL A 368 -1.32 11.54 20.74
C VAL A 368 -2.01 11.73 22.07
N SER A 369 -1.27 11.51 23.13
CA SER A 369 -1.73 11.63 24.52
C SER A 369 -1.47 13.03 25.10
N ASN A 370 -1.82 13.23 26.37
CA ASN A 370 -1.61 14.49 27.09
C ASN A 370 -2.40 15.70 26.53
N GLN A 371 -3.51 15.43 25.89
CA GLN A 371 -4.42 16.43 25.34
C GLN A 371 -5.29 17.01 26.48
N SER A 372 -4.67 17.60 27.49
CA SER A 372 -5.35 18.14 28.68
C SER A 372 -5.39 19.68 28.62
N PRO A 373 -6.52 20.29 29.00
CA PRO A 373 -7.67 19.71 29.74
C PRO A 373 -8.80 19.15 28.86
N GLY A 374 -8.59 18.97 27.56
CA GLY A 374 -9.63 18.54 26.62
C GLY A 374 -10.29 17.19 26.93
N ASN A 375 -11.48 16.99 26.40
CA ASN A 375 -12.26 15.76 26.56
C ASN A 375 -11.96 14.77 25.43
N TRP A 376 -10.72 14.28 25.35
CA TRP A 376 -10.21 13.48 24.22
C TRP A 376 -10.35 11.97 24.39
N MET A 377 -10.39 11.47 25.64
CA MET A 377 -10.41 10.02 25.93
C MET A 377 -11.73 9.31 25.58
N PRO A 378 -12.91 9.93 25.79
CA PRO A 378 -14.15 9.30 25.37
C PRO A 378 -14.23 9.17 23.85
N ASP A 379 -14.66 7.99 23.38
CA ASP A 379 -14.86 7.74 21.95
C ASP A 379 -15.99 8.59 21.37
N ARG A 380 -15.74 9.16 20.18
CA ARG A 380 -16.75 9.75 19.32
C ARG A 380 -17.27 8.71 18.33
N ALA A 381 -18.25 9.12 17.54
CA ALA A 381 -18.80 8.32 16.47
C ALA A 381 -17.81 8.20 15.29
N GLY A 382 -16.90 7.23 15.39
CA GLY A 382 -15.97 6.86 14.33
C GLY A 382 -14.76 7.78 14.14
N TRP A 383 -14.44 8.66 15.08
CA TRP A 383 -13.23 9.48 15.05
C TRP A 383 -12.73 9.84 16.46
N CYS A 384 -11.50 10.32 16.56
CA CYS A 384 -10.88 10.78 17.80
C CYS A 384 -10.06 12.05 17.58
N PRO A 385 -9.98 12.96 18.58
CA PRO A 385 -9.06 14.08 18.55
C PRO A 385 -7.61 13.64 18.44
N GLY A 386 -6.82 14.28 17.56
CA GLY A 386 -5.41 13.93 17.32
C GLY A 386 -5.22 12.69 16.47
N MET A 387 -6.22 12.26 15.70
CA MET A 387 -6.14 11.09 14.81
C MET A 387 -6.64 11.40 13.40
N ALA A 388 -6.18 10.58 12.46
CA ALA A 388 -6.78 10.47 11.14
C ALA A 388 -8.22 9.95 11.28
N VAL A 389 -9.16 10.52 10.51
CA VAL A 389 -10.50 9.95 10.37
C VAL A 389 -10.41 8.72 9.48
N PRO A 390 -10.91 7.55 9.90
CA PRO A 390 -10.80 6.32 9.14
C PRO A 390 -11.40 6.43 7.74
N VAL A 391 -10.67 5.94 6.76
CA VAL A 391 -11.16 5.74 5.40
C VAL A 391 -11.87 4.38 5.33
N ARG A 392 -13.05 4.37 4.74
CA ARG A 392 -13.83 3.16 4.51
C ARG A 392 -13.77 2.79 3.03
N MET A 393 -13.17 1.63 2.74
CA MET A 393 -13.06 1.08 1.39
C MET A 393 -14.12 0.01 1.19
N ASN A 394 -14.85 0.09 0.08
CA ASN A 394 -15.90 -0.86 -0.27
C ASN A 394 -15.72 -1.30 -1.72
N THR A 395 -15.30 -2.54 -1.92
CA THR A 395 -15.04 -3.11 -3.25
C THR A 395 -16.36 -3.55 -3.92
N LEU A 396 -16.60 -3.05 -5.11
CA LEU A 396 -17.72 -3.45 -5.95
C LEU A 396 -17.28 -4.55 -6.93
N ASP A 397 -18.20 -5.46 -7.24
CA ASP A 397 -17.92 -6.55 -8.19
C ASP A 397 -17.62 -6.01 -9.60
N THR A 398 -16.59 -6.55 -10.23
CA THR A 398 -16.15 -6.13 -11.57
C THR A 398 -17.17 -6.43 -12.68
N SER A 399 -18.19 -7.24 -12.42
CA SER A 399 -19.32 -7.43 -13.34
C SER A 399 -20.12 -6.16 -13.62
N PHE A 400 -19.93 -5.11 -12.80
CA PHE A 400 -20.50 -3.77 -13.03
C PHE A 400 -19.68 -2.92 -14.03
N SER A 401 -18.51 -3.40 -14.50
CA SER A 401 -17.75 -2.74 -15.57
C SER A 401 -18.64 -2.48 -16.79
N GLY A 402 -18.60 -1.26 -17.31
CA GLY A 402 -19.41 -0.81 -18.44
C GLY A 402 -20.91 -0.61 -18.15
N SER A 403 -21.35 -0.73 -16.90
CA SER A 403 -22.74 -0.57 -16.52
C SER A 403 -23.02 0.73 -15.78
N THR A 404 -24.30 1.11 -15.73
CA THR A 404 -24.77 2.20 -14.87
C THR A 404 -25.41 1.61 -13.62
N ILE A 405 -25.01 2.13 -12.46
CA ILE A 405 -25.58 1.76 -11.16
C ILE A 405 -26.23 2.97 -10.50
N SER A 406 -27.24 2.75 -9.65
CA SER A 406 -27.67 3.75 -8.67
C SER A 406 -26.88 3.56 -7.38
N PHE A 407 -26.42 4.66 -6.81
CA PHE A 407 -25.74 4.76 -5.53
C PHE A 407 -26.59 5.61 -4.60
N GLU A 408 -26.78 5.18 -3.36
CA GLU A 408 -27.40 5.98 -2.28
C GLU A 408 -26.56 5.83 -1.01
N TYR A 409 -26.28 6.94 -0.34
CA TYR A 409 -25.75 6.93 1.01
C TYR A 409 -26.90 7.10 2.00
N ASP A 410 -27.36 5.99 2.58
CA ASP A 410 -28.53 5.93 3.46
C ASP A 410 -28.13 6.08 4.93
N LEU A 411 -28.45 7.21 5.51
CA LEU A 411 -28.22 7.47 6.93
C LEU A 411 -29.24 6.72 7.79
N GLU A 412 -28.80 6.09 8.88
CA GLU A 412 -29.68 5.43 9.84
C GLU A 412 -30.79 6.36 10.31
N ASP A 413 -32.03 5.89 10.30
CA ASP A 413 -33.20 6.67 10.69
C ASP A 413 -33.10 7.22 12.12
N TRP A 414 -33.24 8.52 12.25
CA TRP A 414 -33.30 9.20 13.53
C TRP A 414 -33.97 10.57 13.36
N THR A 415 -34.65 11.04 14.40
CA THR A 415 -35.34 12.34 14.38
C THR A 415 -34.92 13.16 15.59
N SER A 416 -34.41 14.39 15.36
CA SER A 416 -34.10 15.35 16.42
C SER A 416 -35.36 15.89 17.03
N ASP A 417 -35.34 16.13 18.35
CA ASP A 417 -36.37 16.85 19.07
C ASP A 417 -36.20 18.39 19.02
N GLY A 418 -35.16 18.84 18.31
CA GLY A 418 -34.83 20.27 18.15
C GLY A 418 -34.07 20.89 19.33
N ALA A 419 -33.62 20.10 20.29
CA ALA A 419 -32.78 20.54 21.39
C ALA A 419 -31.32 20.01 21.23
N GLY A 420 -30.42 20.53 22.08
CA GLY A 420 -29.00 20.10 22.10
C GLY A 420 -28.14 20.65 20.98
N GLY A 421 -28.67 21.33 19.99
CA GLY A 421 -27.93 21.87 18.83
C GLY A 421 -28.24 21.11 17.53
N ASN A 422 -27.44 21.33 16.52
CA ASN A 422 -27.58 20.69 15.22
C ASN A 422 -26.70 19.46 15.13
N ALA A 423 -27.21 18.37 14.54
CA ALA A 423 -26.48 17.20 14.17
C ALA A 423 -26.27 17.17 12.65
N PHE A 424 -25.09 16.79 12.18
CA PHE A 424 -24.78 16.65 10.76
C PHE A 424 -23.60 15.73 10.56
N TYR A 425 -23.49 15.17 9.33
CA TYR A 425 -22.36 14.37 8.90
C TYR A 425 -21.60 15.04 7.76
N ALA A 426 -20.29 15.20 7.92
CA ALA A 426 -19.39 15.57 6.83
C ALA A 426 -18.99 14.31 6.07
N ILE A 427 -19.35 14.22 4.78
CA ILE A 427 -19.17 13.04 3.95
C ILE A 427 -18.39 13.40 2.68
N SER A 428 -17.35 12.62 2.39
CA SER A 428 -16.68 12.57 1.08
C SER A 428 -16.68 11.14 0.61
N THR A 429 -17.24 10.89 -0.58
CA THR A 429 -17.21 9.57 -1.23
C THR A 429 -16.69 9.71 -2.65
N TYR A 430 -15.72 8.89 -2.99
CA TYR A 430 -15.14 8.78 -4.34
C TYR A 430 -15.33 7.37 -4.85
N ILE A 431 -15.49 7.23 -6.17
CA ILE A 431 -15.32 5.95 -6.85
C ILE A 431 -13.92 5.92 -7.48
N VAL A 432 -13.15 4.90 -7.10
CA VAL A 432 -11.80 4.63 -7.60
C VAL A 432 -11.86 3.44 -8.54
N ILE A 433 -11.41 3.65 -9.76
CA ILE A 433 -11.34 2.62 -10.80
C ILE A 433 -9.88 2.35 -11.12
N LYS A 434 -9.51 1.06 -11.19
CA LYS A 434 -8.15 0.64 -11.50
C LYS A 434 -8.15 -0.37 -12.63
N SER A 435 -7.15 -0.29 -13.53
CA SER A 435 -6.99 -1.22 -14.64
C SER A 435 -5.54 -1.23 -15.15
N ASN A 436 -5.14 -2.34 -15.76
CA ASN A 436 -3.88 -2.41 -16.51
C ASN A 436 -3.98 -1.82 -17.90
N SER A 437 -5.20 -1.65 -18.41
CA SER A 437 -5.50 -0.90 -19.63
C SER A 437 -5.72 0.58 -19.34
N GLU A 438 -5.61 1.44 -20.36
CA GLU A 438 -5.99 2.85 -20.24
C GLU A 438 -7.46 2.97 -19.85
N ILE A 439 -7.77 3.79 -18.84
CA ILE A 439 -9.11 3.89 -18.28
C ILE A 439 -9.51 5.35 -18.06
N THR A 440 -10.81 5.64 -18.18
CA THR A 440 -11.42 6.95 -17.91
C THR A 440 -12.11 6.98 -16.55
N PRO A 441 -12.24 8.16 -15.93
CA PRO A 441 -13.05 8.30 -14.72
C PRO A 441 -14.52 7.90 -14.94
N ALA A 442 -15.18 7.39 -13.89
CA ALA A 442 -16.62 7.15 -13.90
C ALA A 442 -17.40 8.46 -14.10
N ILE A 443 -18.54 8.40 -14.77
CA ILE A 443 -19.42 9.55 -14.98
C ILE A 443 -20.49 9.54 -13.89
N ILE A 444 -20.54 10.62 -13.13
CA ILE A 444 -21.49 10.81 -12.02
C ILE A 444 -22.58 11.79 -12.47
N THR A 445 -23.83 11.43 -12.28
CA THR A 445 -25.01 12.27 -12.53
C THR A 445 -26.01 12.16 -11.38
N ASP A 446 -26.86 13.21 -11.23
CA ASP A 446 -27.97 13.25 -10.27
C ASP A 446 -29.12 12.34 -10.72
#